data_f0f0ab6a081b1c0e2fb051621fb529ca
#
_entry.id   f0f0ab6a081b1c0e2fb051621fb529ca
#
_cell.length_a   1.000
_cell.length_b   1.000
_cell.length_c   1.000
_cell.angle_alpha   90.00
_cell.angle_beta   90.00
_cell.angle_gamma   90.00
#
_symmetry.space_group_name_H-M   'P 1'
#
loop_
_entity.id
_entity.type
_entity.pdbx_description
1 polymer ?
#
loop_
_entity_poly.entity_id
_entity_poly.type
_entity_poly.pdbx_seq_one_letter_code
_entity_poly.pdbx_strand_id
1 'polypeptide(L)'
;MSSESNSSQGPALQNEGPVTRIFRATEIDARMLGMLAALVLIWCIFDIASGILRGNFGGLLGGSFLTPRNLWTLLVQTSSIAIMSTGMVLLIVMRQLDLSVGSMLSLVAVAGAVLQVFELVPILGVGHPAIWIIAVIFCIVLGTLVGALNGLITAYAKIPAFIVTLGGLL
;
A
#
# COMPACT_ATOMS: atom_id res chain seq x y z
N MET A 1 51.65 -2.17 -48.45
CA MET A 1 52.03 -0.88 -47.83
C MET A 1 50.98 -0.50 -46.86
N SER A 2 51.40 -0.32 -45.64
CA SER A 2 50.76 0.36 -44.51
C SER A 2 49.51 -0.30 -43.90
N SER A 3 49.77 -1.18 -42.93
CA SER A 3 48.94 -1.65 -41.87
C SER A 3 48.64 -0.51 -40.90
N GLU A 4 47.38 -0.11 -40.74
CA GLU A 4 46.92 0.65 -39.59
C GLU A 4 46.24 -0.31 -38.60
N SER A 5 46.97 -0.58 -37.56
CA SER A 5 46.52 -1.24 -36.36
C SER A 5 45.57 -0.31 -35.58
N ASN A 6 44.28 -0.52 -35.74
CA ASN A 6 43.30 0.12 -34.87
C ASN A 6 43.23 -0.67 -33.53
N SER A 7 44.02 -0.22 -32.58
CA SER A 7 43.93 -0.67 -31.20
C SER A 7 42.64 -0.12 -30.61
N SER A 8 41.59 -0.95 -30.59
CA SER A 8 40.38 -0.74 -29.78
C SER A 8 40.78 -0.72 -28.30
N GLN A 9 40.96 0.46 -27.76
CA GLN A 9 41.01 0.68 -26.32
C GLN A 9 39.66 0.26 -25.73
N GLY A 10 39.66 -0.87 -25.05
CA GLY A 10 38.54 -1.27 -24.20
C GLY A 10 38.25 -0.16 -23.18
N PRO A 11 37.00 0.00 -22.76
CA PRO A 11 36.64 1.00 -21.79
C PRO A 11 37.45 0.80 -20.51
N ALA A 12 38.21 1.83 -20.16
CA ALA A 12 39.03 1.90 -18.96
C ALA A 12 38.14 1.48 -17.76
N LEU A 13 38.58 0.44 -17.07
CA LEU A 13 38.04 0.05 -15.78
C LEU A 13 38.35 1.18 -14.80
N GLN A 14 37.52 2.21 -14.83
CA GLN A 14 37.57 3.29 -13.86
C GLN A 14 37.36 2.67 -12.48
N ASN A 15 38.22 3.07 -11.58
CA ASN A 15 38.25 2.71 -10.17
C ASN A 15 36.92 3.14 -9.50
N GLU A 16 35.86 2.38 -9.73
CA GLU A 16 34.57 2.63 -9.10
C GLU A 16 34.70 2.30 -7.63
N GLY A 17 34.47 3.29 -6.78
CA GLY A 17 34.51 3.13 -5.34
C GLY A 17 33.56 2.02 -4.86
N PRO A 18 33.80 1.43 -3.68
CA PRO A 18 32.99 0.32 -3.16
C PRO A 18 31.50 0.68 -3.09
N VAL A 19 31.17 1.94 -2.92
CA VAL A 19 29.79 2.45 -2.86
C VAL A 19 29.08 2.31 -4.22
N THR A 20 29.73 2.67 -5.33
CA THR A 20 29.17 2.54 -6.68
C THR A 20 28.96 1.08 -7.11
N ARG A 21 29.81 0.16 -6.61
CA ARG A 21 29.61 -1.28 -6.84
C ARG A 21 28.39 -1.81 -6.11
N ILE A 22 28.11 -1.37 -4.87
CA ILE A 22 26.94 -1.76 -4.12
C ILE A 22 25.67 -1.21 -4.79
N PHE A 23 25.67 0.02 -5.27
CA PHE A 23 24.52 0.61 -5.98
C PHE A 23 24.21 -0.14 -7.29
N ARG A 24 25.23 -0.55 -8.04
CA ARG A 24 25.04 -1.34 -9.27
C ARG A 24 24.56 -2.76 -9.01
N ALA A 25 25.03 -3.38 -7.93
CA ALA A 25 24.63 -4.74 -7.55
C ALA A 25 23.18 -4.83 -7.04
N THR A 26 22.61 -3.72 -6.59
CA THR A 26 21.26 -3.68 -6.00
C THR A 26 20.21 -3.18 -6.99
N GLU A 27 20.58 -2.85 -8.25
CA GLU A 27 19.68 -2.28 -9.28
C GLU A 27 18.86 -1.05 -8.78
N ILE A 28 19.34 -0.40 -7.71
CA ILE A 28 18.69 0.78 -7.17
C ILE A 28 19.01 1.96 -8.07
N ASP A 29 18.07 2.29 -8.93
CA ASP A 29 18.12 3.49 -9.74
C ASP A 29 18.28 4.74 -8.84
N ALA A 30 19.05 5.72 -9.28
CA ALA A 30 19.19 7.01 -8.59
C ALA A 30 17.81 7.65 -8.30
N ARG A 31 16.80 7.33 -9.12
CA ARG A 31 15.41 7.73 -8.94
C ARG A 31 14.79 7.10 -7.68
N MET A 32 15.02 5.81 -7.45
CA MET A 32 14.52 5.12 -6.24
C MET A 32 15.18 5.67 -4.98
N LEU A 33 16.49 5.94 -5.05
CA LEU A 33 17.20 6.56 -3.94
C LEU A 33 16.66 7.97 -3.62
N GLY A 34 16.37 8.75 -4.65
CA GLY A 34 15.76 10.08 -4.50
C GLY A 34 14.38 10.01 -3.85
N MET A 35 13.54 9.03 -4.23
CA MET A 35 12.23 8.82 -3.60
C MET A 35 12.34 8.41 -2.13
N LEU A 36 13.27 7.49 -1.80
CA LEU A 36 13.52 7.08 -0.41
C LEU A 36 14.05 8.24 0.43
N ALA A 37 15.00 9.02 -0.12
CA ALA A 37 15.53 10.19 0.57
C ALA A 37 14.43 11.24 0.82
N ALA A 38 13.56 11.50 -0.17
CA ALA A 38 12.41 12.40 -0.01
C ALA A 38 11.45 11.89 1.07
N LEU A 39 11.16 10.60 1.11
CA LEU A 39 10.30 9.99 2.13
C LEU A 39 10.89 10.18 3.54
N VAL A 40 12.18 9.88 3.72
CA VAL A 40 12.87 10.06 5.02
C VAL A 40 12.88 11.54 5.42
N LEU A 41 13.14 12.43 4.45
CA LEU A 41 13.13 13.87 4.70
C LEU A 41 11.76 14.35 5.17
N ILE A 42 10.69 13.92 4.51
CA ILE A 42 9.31 14.22 4.92
C ILE A 42 9.04 13.72 6.34
N TRP A 43 9.44 12.51 6.66
CA TRP A 43 9.29 11.94 8.02
C TRP A 43 10.01 12.77 9.07
N CYS A 44 11.26 13.18 8.80
CA CYS A 44 12.02 14.05 9.69
C CYS A 44 11.36 15.41 9.88
N ILE A 45 10.85 16.01 8.80
CA ILE A 45 10.15 17.31 8.86
C ILE A 45 8.90 17.19 9.75
N PHE A 46 8.08 16.14 9.56
CA PHE A 46 6.88 15.96 10.38
C PHE A 46 7.21 15.67 11.84
N ASP A 47 8.29 14.93 12.12
CA ASP A 47 8.70 14.67 13.50
C ASP A 47 9.17 15.94 14.20
N ILE A 48 10.01 16.73 13.54
CA ILE A 48 10.49 18.03 14.06
C ILE A 48 9.31 19.00 14.25
N ALA A 49 8.43 19.11 13.25
CA ALA A 49 7.27 19.98 13.33
C ALA A 49 6.34 19.60 14.49
N SER A 50 6.10 18.30 14.70
CA SER A 50 5.28 17.82 15.82
C SER A 50 5.94 18.06 17.17
N GLY A 51 7.28 18.00 17.25
CA GLY A 51 8.06 18.34 18.46
C GLY A 51 7.96 19.82 18.82
N ILE A 52 8.11 20.70 17.82
CA ILE A 52 8.00 22.16 18.00
C ILE A 52 6.60 22.54 18.48
N LEU A 53 5.54 22.01 17.84
CA LEU A 53 4.15 22.29 18.21
C LEU A 53 3.79 21.84 19.64
N ARG A 54 4.49 20.85 20.18
CA ARG A 54 4.31 20.36 21.56
C ARG A 54 5.25 21.00 22.58
N GLY A 55 6.07 21.95 22.15
CA GLY A 55 7.05 22.61 23.02
C GLY A 55 8.20 21.72 23.46
N ASN A 56 8.39 20.60 22.81
CA ASN A 56 9.46 19.65 23.13
C ASN A 56 10.59 19.78 22.09
N PHE A 57 11.61 20.55 22.43
CA PHE A 57 12.77 20.81 21.56
C PHE A 57 13.82 19.66 21.57
N GLY A 58 13.40 18.43 21.77
CA GLY A 58 14.28 17.26 21.89
C GLY A 58 15.00 16.81 20.60
N GLY A 59 15.04 17.63 19.55
CA GLY A 59 15.71 17.31 18.29
C GLY A 59 14.92 16.32 17.41
N LEU A 60 15.64 15.56 16.57
CA LEU A 60 15.10 14.61 15.60
C LEU A 60 14.22 13.47 16.18
N LEU A 61 14.27 13.24 17.49
CA LEU A 61 13.50 12.20 18.18
C LEU A 61 12.56 12.76 19.25
N GLY A 62 12.39 14.08 19.28
CA GLY A 62 11.51 14.77 20.23
C GLY A 62 10.06 14.86 19.79
N GLY A 63 9.77 14.50 18.54
CA GLY A 63 8.43 14.51 17.98
C GLY A 63 7.60 13.29 18.37
N SER A 64 6.32 13.33 18.05
CA SER A 64 5.44 12.19 18.26
C SER A 64 5.31 11.30 17.02
N PHE A 65 5.89 11.71 15.90
CA PHE A 65 5.73 11.01 14.63
C PHE A 65 6.52 9.70 14.60
N LEU A 66 7.75 9.69 15.08
CA LEU A 66 8.63 8.52 15.17
C LEU A 66 8.41 7.68 16.44
N THR A 67 7.37 7.96 17.22
CA THR A 67 7.06 7.11 18.37
C THR A 67 6.67 5.69 17.95
N PRO A 68 7.03 4.64 18.71
CA PRO A 68 6.67 3.26 18.38
C PRO A 68 5.17 3.06 18.17
N ARG A 69 4.35 3.77 18.93
CA ARG A 69 2.88 3.72 18.80
C ARG A 69 2.40 4.26 17.45
N ASN A 70 2.97 5.38 16.99
CA ASN A 70 2.59 5.95 15.71
C ASN A 70 3.10 5.13 14.54
N LEU A 71 4.34 4.61 14.63
CA LEU A 71 4.89 3.69 13.64
C LEU A 71 4.04 2.42 13.51
N TRP A 72 3.56 1.87 14.62
CA TRP A 72 2.65 0.74 14.60
C TRP A 72 1.35 1.08 13.85
N THR A 73 0.76 2.22 14.13
CA THR A 73 -0.45 2.70 13.44
C THR A 73 -0.21 2.87 11.94
N LEU A 74 0.92 3.45 11.56
CA LEU A 74 1.31 3.59 10.15
C LEU A 74 1.49 2.25 9.46
N LEU A 75 2.13 1.27 10.13
CA LEU A 75 2.29 -0.07 9.59
C LEU A 75 0.94 -0.76 9.37
N VAL A 76 0.02 -0.66 10.31
CA VAL A 76 -1.33 -1.23 10.17
C VAL A 76 -2.09 -0.59 9.01
N GLN A 77 -2.05 0.74 8.89
CA GLN A 77 -2.71 1.44 7.78
C GLN A 77 -2.07 1.09 6.42
N THR A 78 -0.75 1.07 6.37
CA THR A 78 -0.01 0.73 5.14
C THR A 78 -0.26 -0.71 4.72
N SER A 79 -0.36 -1.66 5.67
CA SER A 79 -0.64 -3.06 5.35
C SER A 79 -1.99 -3.25 4.69
N SER A 80 -3.02 -2.53 5.14
CA SER A 80 -4.36 -2.56 4.51
C SER A 80 -4.30 -2.09 3.06
N ILE A 81 -3.60 -0.97 2.80
CA ILE A 81 -3.43 -0.44 1.44
C ILE A 81 -2.61 -1.40 0.58
N ALA A 82 -1.56 -2.01 1.13
CA ALA A 82 -0.72 -2.97 0.42
C ALA A 82 -1.51 -4.20 -0.04
N ILE A 83 -2.36 -4.75 0.82
CA ILE A 83 -3.23 -5.88 0.48
C ILE A 83 -4.20 -5.50 -0.65
N MET A 84 -4.86 -4.34 -0.55
CA MET A 84 -5.74 -3.85 -1.61
C MET A 84 -5.01 -3.62 -2.92
N SER A 85 -3.81 -3.04 -2.88
CA SER A 85 -2.99 -2.79 -4.06
C SER A 85 -2.63 -4.08 -4.80
N THR A 86 -2.40 -5.18 -4.09
CA THR A 86 -2.13 -6.49 -4.71
C THR A 86 -3.32 -6.95 -5.56
N GLY A 87 -4.55 -6.80 -5.05
CA GLY A 87 -5.77 -7.09 -5.81
C GLY A 87 -5.92 -6.17 -7.03
N MET A 88 -5.65 -4.87 -6.86
CA MET A 88 -5.72 -3.89 -7.95
C MET A 88 -4.71 -4.17 -9.07
N VAL A 89 -3.51 -4.63 -8.73
CA VAL A 89 -2.51 -5.01 -9.75
C VAL A 89 -3.04 -6.12 -10.66
N LEU A 90 -3.73 -7.12 -10.11
CA LEU A 90 -4.34 -8.19 -10.91
C LEU A 90 -5.38 -7.64 -11.89
N LEU A 91 -6.22 -6.71 -11.43
CA LEU A 91 -7.24 -6.07 -12.28
C LEU A 91 -6.60 -5.24 -13.40
N ILE A 92 -5.55 -4.48 -13.09
CA ILE A 92 -4.81 -3.68 -14.07
C ILE A 92 -4.16 -4.57 -15.13
N VAL A 93 -3.56 -5.70 -14.72
CA VAL A 93 -2.97 -6.68 -15.65
C VAL A 93 -4.04 -7.23 -16.61
N MET A 94 -5.27 -7.43 -16.13
CA MET A 94 -6.42 -7.84 -16.96
C MET A 94 -7.02 -6.68 -17.78
N ARG A 95 -6.39 -5.49 -17.76
CA ARG A 95 -6.88 -4.26 -18.42
C ARG A 95 -8.27 -3.83 -17.95
N GLN A 96 -8.62 -4.17 -16.73
CA GLN A 96 -9.85 -3.76 -16.07
C GLN A 96 -9.53 -2.74 -14.98
N LEU A 97 -10.34 -1.70 -14.87
CA LEU A 97 -10.23 -0.71 -13.80
C LEU A 97 -11.45 -0.84 -12.90
N ASP A 98 -11.19 -1.04 -11.61
CA ASP A 98 -12.24 -1.07 -10.59
C ASP A 98 -12.17 0.21 -9.77
N LEU A 99 -13.18 1.06 -9.93
CA LEU A 99 -13.31 2.32 -9.19
C LEU A 99 -14.09 2.15 -7.88
N SER A 100 -14.72 0.99 -7.66
CA SER A 100 -15.54 0.71 -6.48
C SER A 100 -14.74 0.22 -5.26
N VAL A 101 -13.43 0.04 -5.37
CA VAL A 101 -12.58 -0.51 -4.29
C VAL A 101 -12.75 0.24 -2.97
N GLY A 102 -12.81 1.58 -3.03
CA GLY A 102 -12.99 2.43 -1.85
C GLY A 102 -14.38 2.27 -1.20
N SER A 103 -15.44 2.25 -2.02
CA SER A 103 -16.81 2.05 -1.52
C SER A 103 -17.03 0.64 -1.01
N MET A 104 -16.47 -0.38 -1.68
CA MET A 104 -16.49 -1.77 -1.20
C MET A 104 -15.78 -1.92 0.14
N LEU A 105 -14.61 -1.31 0.30
CA LEU A 105 -13.91 -1.32 1.57
C LEU A 105 -14.77 -0.73 2.69
N SER A 106 -15.38 0.43 2.43
CA SER A 106 -16.25 1.11 3.38
C SER A 106 -17.49 0.27 3.71
N LEU A 107 -18.13 -0.31 2.71
CA LEU A 107 -19.30 -1.18 2.89
C LEU A 107 -18.96 -2.39 3.77
N VAL A 108 -17.89 -3.10 3.44
CA VAL A 108 -17.46 -4.30 4.19
C VAL A 108 -17.06 -3.95 5.61
N ALA A 109 -16.33 -2.84 5.81
CA ALA A 109 -15.90 -2.39 7.12
C ALA A 109 -17.09 -2.01 8.02
N VAL A 110 -18.05 -1.24 7.49
CA VAL A 110 -19.25 -0.83 8.22
C VAL A 110 -20.13 -2.04 8.53
N ALA A 111 -20.39 -2.91 7.55
CA ALA A 111 -21.20 -4.11 7.74
C ALA A 111 -20.57 -5.06 8.78
N GLY A 112 -19.24 -5.23 8.73
CA GLY A 112 -18.51 -6.02 9.72
C GLY A 112 -18.59 -5.43 11.14
N ALA A 113 -18.46 -4.11 11.25
CA ALA A 113 -18.58 -3.43 12.55
C ALA A 113 -20.01 -3.51 13.11
N VAL A 114 -21.03 -3.32 12.27
CA VAL A 114 -22.44 -3.46 12.66
C VAL A 114 -22.71 -4.89 13.14
N LEU A 115 -22.26 -5.90 12.39
CA LEU A 115 -22.41 -7.30 12.79
C LEU A 115 -21.75 -7.57 14.15
N GLN A 116 -20.55 -7.09 14.38
CA GLN A 116 -19.87 -7.29 15.65
C GLN A 116 -20.62 -6.65 16.82
N VAL A 117 -20.97 -5.38 16.68
CA VAL A 117 -21.49 -4.60 17.81
C VAL A 117 -22.96 -4.90 18.11
N PHE A 118 -23.79 -4.99 17.08
CA PHE A 118 -25.25 -5.07 17.26
C PHE A 118 -25.80 -6.49 17.27
N GLU A 119 -25.13 -7.43 16.59
CA GLU A 119 -25.64 -8.81 16.48
C GLU A 119 -24.85 -9.79 17.33
N LEU A 120 -23.51 -9.77 17.28
CA LEU A 120 -22.69 -10.77 17.95
C LEU A 120 -22.44 -10.48 19.43
N VAL A 121 -22.22 -9.21 19.80
CA VAL A 121 -21.98 -8.84 21.21
C VAL A 121 -23.18 -9.13 22.11
N PRO A 122 -24.43 -8.84 21.74
CA PRO A 122 -25.59 -9.20 22.55
C PRO A 122 -25.79 -10.71 22.75
N ILE A 123 -25.36 -11.53 21.79
CA ILE A 123 -25.54 -12.98 21.79
C ILE A 123 -24.42 -13.70 22.54
N LEU A 124 -23.17 -13.31 22.27
CA LEU A 124 -21.96 -14.02 22.71
C LEU A 124 -21.29 -13.37 23.94
N GLY A 125 -21.62 -12.11 24.23
CA GLY A 125 -20.97 -11.30 25.26
C GLY A 125 -19.72 -10.59 24.80
N VAL A 126 -19.38 -9.50 25.48
CA VAL A 126 -18.24 -8.66 25.16
C VAL A 126 -16.92 -9.44 25.31
N GLY A 127 -16.08 -9.42 24.29
CA GLY A 127 -14.75 -10.05 24.34
C GLY A 127 -14.71 -11.54 24.00
N HIS A 128 -15.84 -12.14 23.58
CA HIS A 128 -15.83 -13.55 23.18
C HIS A 128 -14.97 -13.77 21.90
N PRO A 129 -14.04 -14.75 21.91
CA PRO A 129 -13.09 -14.94 20.80
C PRO A 129 -13.77 -15.32 19.47
N ALA A 130 -15.00 -15.86 19.48
CA ALA A 130 -15.71 -16.18 18.25
C ALA A 130 -16.16 -14.94 17.46
N ILE A 131 -16.33 -13.78 18.11
CA ILE A 131 -16.86 -12.56 17.48
C ILE A 131 -15.98 -12.12 16.31
N TRP A 132 -14.67 -12.02 16.53
CA TRP A 132 -13.75 -11.57 15.47
C TRP A 132 -13.65 -12.59 14.34
N ILE A 133 -13.69 -13.91 14.63
CA ILE A 133 -13.62 -14.96 13.61
C ILE A 133 -14.84 -14.90 12.70
N ILE A 134 -16.04 -14.82 13.29
CA ILE A 134 -17.31 -14.74 12.55
C ILE A 134 -17.33 -13.47 11.71
N ALA A 135 -16.91 -12.33 12.27
CA ALA A 135 -16.87 -11.07 11.56
C ALA A 135 -15.88 -11.09 10.36
N VAL A 136 -14.71 -11.69 10.53
CA VAL A 136 -13.75 -11.84 9.42
C VAL A 136 -14.31 -12.71 8.31
N ILE A 137 -14.91 -13.87 8.64
CA ILE A 137 -15.53 -14.74 7.65
C ILE A 137 -16.66 -14.01 6.93
N PHE A 138 -17.52 -13.31 7.68
CA PHE A 138 -18.60 -12.51 7.11
C PHE A 138 -18.08 -11.44 6.14
N CYS A 139 -17.06 -10.69 6.52
CA CYS A 139 -16.44 -9.68 5.65
C CYS A 139 -15.86 -10.27 4.36
N ILE A 140 -15.21 -11.43 4.45
CA ILE A 140 -14.67 -12.14 3.28
C ILE A 140 -15.82 -12.57 2.34
N VAL A 141 -16.86 -13.17 2.89
CA VAL A 141 -18.03 -13.62 2.12
C VAL A 141 -18.73 -12.43 1.47
N LEU A 142 -18.98 -11.36 2.22
CA LEU A 142 -19.66 -10.17 1.72
C LEU A 142 -18.84 -9.51 0.60
N GLY A 143 -17.54 -9.30 0.81
CA GLY A 143 -16.66 -8.72 -0.21
C GLY A 143 -16.58 -9.58 -1.46
N THR A 144 -16.53 -10.92 -1.29
CA THR A 144 -16.52 -11.85 -2.42
C THR A 144 -17.84 -11.80 -3.20
N LEU A 145 -18.99 -11.73 -2.52
CA LEU A 145 -20.29 -11.65 -3.16
C LEU A 145 -20.45 -10.37 -3.97
N VAL A 146 -20.08 -9.22 -3.41
CA VAL A 146 -20.18 -7.93 -4.12
C VAL A 146 -19.18 -7.89 -5.29
N GLY A 147 -17.95 -8.37 -5.09
CA GLY A 147 -16.97 -8.49 -6.17
C GLY A 147 -17.42 -9.44 -7.28
N ALA A 148 -18.02 -10.57 -6.93
CA ALA A 148 -18.56 -11.53 -7.88
C ALA A 148 -19.74 -10.92 -8.67
N LEU A 149 -20.61 -10.14 -8.05
CA LEU A 149 -21.69 -9.41 -8.72
C LEU A 149 -21.14 -8.43 -9.76
N ASN A 150 -20.18 -7.59 -9.36
CA ASN A 150 -19.55 -6.65 -10.29
C ASN A 150 -18.86 -7.38 -11.46
N GLY A 151 -18.14 -8.47 -11.17
CA GLY A 151 -17.48 -9.30 -12.17
C GLY A 151 -18.47 -9.98 -13.10
N LEU A 152 -19.58 -10.50 -12.58
CA LEU A 152 -20.64 -11.14 -13.34
C LEU A 152 -21.30 -10.14 -14.32
N ILE A 153 -21.67 -8.96 -13.83
CA ILE A 153 -22.25 -7.90 -14.67
C ILE A 153 -21.28 -7.52 -15.79
N THR A 154 -20.01 -7.32 -15.47
CA THR A 154 -18.96 -6.99 -16.45
C THR A 154 -18.83 -8.08 -17.52
N ALA A 155 -18.81 -9.35 -17.10
CA ALA A 155 -18.59 -10.48 -18.00
C ALA A 155 -19.82 -10.75 -18.92
N TYR A 156 -21.03 -10.74 -18.34
CA TYR A 156 -22.24 -11.09 -19.10
C TYR A 156 -22.85 -9.93 -19.85
N ALA A 157 -22.87 -8.74 -19.27
CA ALA A 157 -23.41 -7.56 -19.95
C ALA A 157 -22.44 -6.97 -20.98
N LYS A 158 -21.18 -7.46 -21.03
CA LYS A 158 -20.11 -6.94 -21.91
C LYS A 158 -19.90 -5.43 -21.76
N ILE A 159 -20.18 -4.91 -20.57
CA ILE A 159 -20.00 -3.50 -20.22
C ILE A 159 -18.58 -3.34 -19.66
N PRO A 160 -17.83 -2.31 -20.06
CA PRO A 160 -16.52 -2.05 -19.47
C PRO A 160 -16.59 -1.97 -17.95
N ALA A 161 -15.64 -2.62 -17.25
CA ALA A 161 -15.64 -2.72 -15.79
C ALA A 161 -15.71 -1.35 -15.09
N PHE A 162 -15.08 -0.31 -15.65
CA PHE A 162 -15.09 1.03 -15.06
C PHE A 162 -16.52 1.64 -14.98
N ILE A 163 -17.43 1.30 -15.91
CA ILE A 163 -18.82 1.79 -15.88
C ILE A 163 -19.60 1.07 -14.78
N VAL A 164 -19.43 -0.26 -14.68
CA VAL A 164 -20.08 -1.08 -13.64
C VAL A 164 -19.64 -0.64 -12.26
N THR A 165 -18.33 -0.48 -12.08
CA THR A 165 -17.75 -0.12 -10.79
C THR A 165 -18.00 1.36 -10.42
N LEU A 166 -18.18 2.24 -11.40
CA LEU A 166 -18.64 3.60 -11.15
C LEU A 166 -20.07 3.62 -10.58
N GLY A 167 -20.93 2.75 -11.09
CA GLY A 167 -22.27 2.54 -10.51
C GLY A 167 -22.22 1.97 -9.09
N GLY A 168 -21.25 1.12 -8.78
CA GLY A 168 -21.03 0.57 -7.45
C GLY A 168 -20.36 1.56 -6.46
N LEU A 169 -19.87 2.70 -6.96
CA LEU A 169 -19.30 3.77 -6.12
C LEU A 169 -20.41 4.65 -5.51
N LEU A 170 -21.54 4.79 -6.17
CA LEU A 170 -22.69 5.62 -5.78
C LEU A 170 -23.66 4.87 -4.87
#